data_419364a6d25ddb259f210c942d79a4b1
#
_entry.id   419364a6d25ddb259f210c942d79a4b1
#
_cell.length_a   1.000
_cell.length_b   1.000
_cell.length_c   1.000
_cell.angle_alpha   90.00
_cell.angle_beta   90.00
_cell.angle_gamma   90.00
#
_symmetry.space_group_name_H-M   'P 1'
#
loop_
_entity.id
_entity.type
_entity.pdbx_description
1 polymer ?
#
loop_
_entity_poly.entity_id
_entity_poly.type
_entity_poly.pdbx_seq_one_letter_code
_entity_poly.pdbx_strand_id
1 'polypeptide(L)'
;DYNCVEAANDEEVAEALEHLFNEGKIDAAVAMHYPFPIGVSTVGRTVTPAMGKEVYIATTTGTTHMKRDIAMVLNTINGIIAAKANVIEHPTVGILNIEAARIVEKKLNELKNNGFEINFAESKRADGGAVLRGNDLVAGTCDVVVMDSLTGNVLIKTFASFTSGGFFETAGFGYGPGLGEGYHTPVFIVSRASGTPVIRN
;
A
#
# COMPACT_ATOMS: atom_id res chain seq x y z
N ASP A 1 -20.57 -2.10 25.73
CA ASP A 1 -21.70 -1.99 24.80
C ASP A 1 -21.14 -1.60 23.44
N TYR A 2 -21.56 -2.28 22.39
CA TYR A 2 -21.21 -1.99 21.01
C TYR A 2 -22.43 -1.43 20.30
N ASN A 3 -22.22 -0.39 19.49
CA ASN A 3 -23.26 0.08 18.58
C ASN A 3 -23.22 -0.80 17.33
N CYS A 4 -24.32 -1.48 17.03
CA CYS A 4 -24.42 -2.32 15.84
C CYS A 4 -25.28 -1.62 14.79
N VAL A 5 -24.80 -1.64 13.54
CA VAL A 5 -25.56 -1.24 12.36
C VAL A 5 -25.76 -2.50 11.52
N GLU A 6 -27.00 -2.84 11.20
CA GLU A 6 -27.31 -3.97 10.34
C GLU A 6 -27.16 -3.58 8.86
N ALA A 7 -26.54 -4.44 8.08
CA ALA A 7 -26.40 -4.31 6.64
C ALA A 7 -26.52 -5.68 5.97
N ALA A 8 -27.24 -5.77 4.87
CA ALA A 8 -27.54 -7.03 4.20
C ALA A 8 -26.43 -7.46 3.20
N ASN A 9 -25.59 -6.51 2.74
CA ASN A 9 -24.57 -6.76 1.73
C ASN A 9 -23.41 -5.74 1.83
N ASP A 10 -22.35 -5.96 1.04
CA ASP A 10 -21.15 -5.13 1.07
C ASP A 10 -21.42 -3.66 0.63
N GLU A 11 -22.44 -3.40 -0.21
CA GLU A 11 -22.81 -2.05 -0.63
C GLU A 11 -23.44 -1.28 0.53
N GLU A 12 -24.38 -1.89 1.23
CA GLU A 12 -25.00 -1.29 2.43
C GLU A 12 -23.99 -1.06 3.56
N VAL A 13 -22.98 -1.93 3.69
CA VAL A 13 -21.87 -1.71 4.64
C VAL A 13 -21.09 -0.44 4.25
N ALA A 14 -20.77 -0.25 2.97
CA ALA A 14 -20.06 0.92 2.49
C ALA A 14 -20.87 2.21 2.68
N GLU A 15 -22.16 2.19 2.36
CA GLU A 15 -23.09 3.32 2.58
C GLU A 15 -23.19 3.68 4.08
N ALA A 16 -23.29 2.68 4.95
CA ALA A 16 -23.33 2.89 6.39
C ALA A 16 -22.03 3.52 6.92
N LEU A 17 -20.87 3.07 6.41
CA LEU A 17 -19.57 3.66 6.77
C LEU A 17 -19.50 5.14 6.31
N GLU A 18 -19.88 5.44 5.08
CA GLU A 18 -19.89 6.81 4.57
C GLU A 18 -20.83 7.72 5.37
N HIS A 19 -22.01 7.22 5.73
CA HIS A 19 -22.94 7.95 6.59
C HIS A 19 -22.33 8.27 7.96
N LEU A 20 -21.70 7.29 8.61
CA LEU A 20 -21.06 7.47 9.91
C LEU A 20 -19.87 8.46 9.84
N PHE A 21 -19.08 8.45 8.76
CA PHE A 21 -18.03 9.44 8.52
C PHE A 21 -18.60 10.84 8.34
N ASN A 22 -19.62 10.99 7.50
CA ASN A 22 -20.25 12.28 7.21
C ASN A 22 -20.90 12.92 8.46
N GLU A 23 -21.40 12.09 9.37
CA GLU A 23 -21.95 12.55 10.66
C GLU A 23 -20.89 12.76 11.75
N GLY A 24 -19.60 12.48 11.46
CA GLY A 24 -18.52 12.59 12.43
C GLY A 24 -18.64 11.60 13.60
N LYS A 25 -19.33 10.47 13.40
CA LYS A 25 -19.51 9.44 14.41
C LYS A 25 -18.34 8.49 14.51
N ILE A 26 -17.54 8.38 13.45
CA ILE A 26 -16.32 7.59 13.41
C ILE A 26 -15.22 8.37 12.72
N ASP A 27 -13.96 8.15 13.13
CA ASP A 27 -12.77 8.79 12.58
C ASP A 27 -12.01 7.89 11.60
N ALA A 28 -12.21 6.57 11.69
CA ALA A 28 -11.57 5.57 10.84
C ALA A 28 -12.43 4.30 10.76
N ALA A 29 -12.16 3.48 9.75
CA ALA A 29 -12.79 2.17 9.61
C ALA A 29 -11.79 1.09 9.26
N VAL A 30 -12.08 -0.13 9.68
CA VAL A 30 -11.41 -1.36 9.21
C VAL A 30 -12.46 -2.20 8.48
N ALA A 31 -12.23 -2.50 7.23
CA ALA A 31 -13.17 -3.20 6.37
C ALA A 31 -12.50 -4.35 5.60
N MET A 32 -13.27 -5.38 5.30
CA MET A 32 -12.82 -6.48 4.43
C MET A 32 -13.00 -6.13 2.95
N HIS A 33 -13.93 -5.25 2.65
CA HIS A 33 -14.21 -4.72 1.33
C HIS A 33 -14.68 -3.27 1.44
N TYR A 34 -14.19 -2.43 0.54
CA TYR A 34 -14.66 -1.05 0.38
C TYR A 34 -14.45 -0.62 -1.07
N PRO A 35 -15.47 -0.08 -1.73
CA PRO A 35 -15.40 0.35 -3.14
C PRO A 35 -14.70 1.70 -3.25
N PHE A 36 -13.38 1.72 -3.13
CA PHE A 36 -12.61 2.95 -3.27
C PHE A 36 -12.87 3.63 -4.61
N PRO A 37 -13.02 4.95 -4.62
CA PRO A 37 -13.12 5.69 -5.87
C PRO A 37 -11.80 5.63 -6.67
N ILE A 38 -11.88 5.90 -7.98
CA ILE A 38 -10.68 6.15 -8.79
C ILE A 38 -9.94 7.35 -8.19
N GLY A 39 -8.66 7.22 -7.97
CA GLY A 39 -7.84 8.22 -7.26
C GLY A 39 -7.33 7.70 -5.91
N VAL A 40 -7.91 6.62 -5.39
CA VAL A 40 -7.53 6.00 -4.11
C VAL A 40 -6.91 4.62 -4.33
N SER A 41 -5.82 4.35 -3.65
CA SER A 41 -5.19 3.02 -3.61
C SER A 41 -4.77 2.64 -2.21
N THR A 42 -4.69 1.34 -1.92
CA THR A 42 -4.23 0.86 -0.62
C THR A 42 -2.73 0.62 -0.64
N VAL A 43 -2.04 1.05 0.41
CA VAL A 43 -0.62 0.73 0.64
C VAL A 43 -0.53 -0.44 1.60
N GLY A 44 0.02 -1.54 1.14
CA GLY A 44 0.19 -2.74 1.96
C GLY A 44 1.49 -2.71 2.75
N ARG A 45 1.42 -2.95 4.07
CA ARG A 45 2.59 -3.16 4.92
C ARG A 45 2.85 -4.66 5.07
N THR A 46 4.08 -5.09 4.85
CA THR A 46 4.46 -6.51 4.97
C THR A 46 5.92 -6.66 5.39
N VAL A 47 6.36 -7.92 5.55
CA VAL A 47 7.72 -8.27 5.92
C VAL A 47 8.37 -9.06 4.78
N THR A 48 9.59 -8.69 4.42
CA THR A 48 10.32 -9.36 3.33
C THR A 48 10.77 -10.76 3.76
N PRO A 49 10.64 -11.78 2.89
CA PRO A 49 10.91 -13.17 3.25
C PRO A 49 12.36 -13.45 3.66
N ALA A 50 13.34 -12.81 3.01
CA ALA A 50 14.74 -13.13 3.23
C ALA A 50 15.33 -12.46 4.49
N MET A 51 14.95 -11.20 4.75
CA MET A 51 15.60 -10.39 5.78
C MET A 51 14.66 -10.00 6.93
N GLY A 52 13.37 -10.29 6.82
CA GLY A 52 12.40 -9.88 7.83
C GLY A 52 12.23 -8.36 7.96
N LYS A 53 12.64 -7.59 6.94
CA LYS A 53 12.49 -6.15 6.92
C LYS A 53 11.07 -5.77 6.58
N GLU A 54 10.49 -4.82 7.29
CA GLU A 54 9.22 -4.20 6.90
C GLU A 54 9.36 -3.41 5.60
N VAL A 55 8.36 -3.55 4.74
CA VAL A 55 8.28 -2.85 3.46
C VAL A 55 6.83 -2.45 3.16
N TYR A 56 6.67 -1.31 2.51
CA TYR A 56 5.39 -0.76 2.06
C TYR A 56 5.23 -1.02 0.57
N ILE A 57 4.23 -1.84 0.20
CA ILE A 57 3.89 -2.12 -1.19
C ILE A 57 2.86 -1.09 -1.67
N ALA A 58 3.25 -0.24 -2.59
CA ALA A 58 2.43 0.78 -3.19
C ALA A 58 2.19 0.45 -4.69
N THR A 59 1.09 -0.25 -5.02
CA THR A 59 -0.13 -0.47 -4.24
C THR A 59 -0.57 -1.94 -4.23
N THR A 60 -1.55 -2.28 -3.37
CA THR A 60 -2.08 -3.64 -3.27
C THR A 60 -3.53 -3.77 -3.77
N THR A 61 -4.29 -2.67 -3.81
CA THR A 61 -5.69 -2.64 -4.27
C THR A 61 -6.06 -1.22 -4.71
N GLY A 62 -7.04 -1.10 -5.60
CA GLY A 62 -7.49 0.19 -6.14
C GLY A 62 -6.60 0.72 -7.25
N THR A 63 -6.90 1.92 -7.71
CA THR A 63 -6.08 2.64 -8.69
C THR A 63 -6.16 4.14 -8.47
N THR A 64 -5.02 4.79 -8.42
CA THR A 64 -4.93 6.25 -8.30
C THR A 64 -5.18 6.99 -9.61
N HIS A 65 -5.04 6.31 -10.76
CA HIS A 65 -5.29 6.89 -12.07
C HIS A 65 -5.50 5.81 -13.13
N MET A 66 -6.21 6.15 -14.22
CA MET A 66 -6.47 5.22 -15.34
C MET A 66 -5.21 4.86 -16.16
N LYS A 67 -4.23 5.77 -16.24
CA LYS A 67 -2.94 5.51 -16.89
C LYS A 67 -1.96 4.93 -15.89
N ARG A 68 -1.41 3.73 -16.17
CA ARG A 68 -0.52 2.98 -15.27
C ARG A 68 0.68 3.79 -14.79
N ASP A 69 1.36 4.47 -15.68
CA ASP A 69 2.55 5.27 -15.36
C ASP A 69 2.24 6.43 -14.40
N ILE A 70 1.09 7.09 -14.58
CA ILE A 70 0.62 8.13 -13.66
C ILE A 70 0.19 7.51 -12.33
N ALA A 71 -0.56 6.40 -12.38
CA ALA A 71 -0.95 5.69 -11.16
C ALA A 71 0.26 5.30 -10.32
N MET A 72 1.31 4.77 -10.92
CA MET A 72 2.53 4.39 -10.19
C MET A 72 3.26 5.59 -9.58
N VAL A 73 3.25 6.75 -10.21
CA VAL A 73 3.80 7.99 -9.62
C VAL A 73 2.99 8.40 -8.40
N LEU A 74 1.67 8.43 -8.51
CA LEU A 74 0.78 8.75 -7.37
C LEU A 74 0.86 7.71 -6.26
N ASN A 75 0.94 6.43 -6.61
CA ASN A 75 1.18 5.34 -5.65
C ASN A 75 2.48 5.53 -4.88
N THR A 76 3.53 6.08 -5.52
CA THR A 76 4.79 6.40 -4.83
C THR A 76 4.55 7.41 -3.71
N ILE A 77 3.78 8.45 -3.97
CA ILE A 77 3.42 9.48 -2.99
C ILE A 77 2.64 8.83 -1.84
N ASN A 78 1.63 8.02 -2.16
CA ASN A 78 0.86 7.29 -1.15
C ASN A 78 1.76 6.37 -0.29
N GLY A 79 2.69 5.66 -0.90
CA GLY A 79 3.66 4.82 -0.20
C GLY A 79 4.56 5.60 0.75
N ILE A 80 5.06 6.77 0.33
CA ILE A 80 5.85 7.68 1.16
C ILE A 80 5.02 8.18 2.35
N ILE A 81 3.77 8.59 2.12
CA ILE A 81 2.85 9.05 3.17
C ILE A 81 2.63 7.93 4.20
N ALA A 82 2.31 6.71 3.75
CA ALA A 82 2.10 5.58 4.64
C ALA A 82 3.35 5.23 5.45
N ALA A 83 4.53 5.25 4.85
CA ALA A 83 5.79 5.00 5.54
C ALA A 83 6.10 6.09 6.58
N LYS A 84 5.90 7.37 6.25
CA LYS A 84 6.07 8.48 7.18
C LYS A 84 5.07 8.42 8.34
N ALA A 85 3.82 8.06 8.10
CA ALA A 85 2.82 7.84 9.15
C ALA A 85 3.23 6.72 10.13
N ASN A 86 4.05 5.77 9.70
CA ASN A 86 4.64 4.72 10.54
C ASN A 86 6.09 5.04 10.99
N VAL A 87 6.40 6.32 11.14
CA VAL A 87 7.63 6.84 11.77
C VAL A 87 8.92 6.62 10.96
N ILE A 88 8.83 6.35 9.65
CA ILE A 88 9.99 6.36 8.76
C ILE A 88 10.14 7.77 8.20
N GLU A 89 10.99 8.57 8.80
CA GLU A 89 11.12 10.01 8.50
C GLU A 89 11.53 10.27 7.04
N HIS A 90 12.49 9.49 6.54
CA HIS A 90 13.05 9.61 5.17
C HIS A 90 12.98 8.27 4.42
N PRO A 91 11.77 7.80 4.04
CA PRO A 91 11.64 6.49 3.42
C PRO A 91 12.33 6.41 2.07
N THR A 92 13.04 5.31 1.84
CA THR A 92 13.66 5.01 0.56
C THR A 92 12.66 4.35 -0.39
N VAL A 93 12.69 4.76 -1.65
CA VAL A 93 11.75 4.34 -2.70
C VAL A 93 12.44 3.52 -3.77
N GLY A 94 11.93 2.34 -4.04
CA GLY A 94 12.32 1.51 -5.18
C GLY A 94 11.15 1.27 -6.13
N ILE A 95 11.41 1.15 -7.40
CA ILE A 95 10.41 0.90 -8.44
C ILE A 95 10.61 -0.53 -8.94
N LEU A 96 9.61 -1.39 -8.80
CA LEU A 96 9.72 -2.75 -9.33
C LEU A 96 9.87 -2.71 -10.85
N ASN A 97 10.78 -3.51 -11.41
CA ASN A 97 11.09 -3.55 -12.85
C ASN A 97 9.94 -4.22 -13.65
N ILE A 98 8.81 -3.57 -13.69
CA ILE A 98 7.65 -3.92 -14.51
C ILE A 98 7.48 -2.93 -15.66
N GLU A 99 6.50 -3.15 -16.52
CA GLU A 99 6.15 -2.19 -17.57
C GLU A 99 5.95 -0.77 -16.99
N ALA A 100 6.42 0.24 -17.69
CA ALA A 100 6.47 1.66 -17.31
C ALA A 100 7.49 2.04 -16.21
N ALA A 101 8.25 1.12 -15.60
CA ALA A 101 9.16 1.44 -14.50
C ALA A 101 10.14 2.59 -14.84
N ARG A 102 10.72 2.60 -16.04
CA ARG A 102 11.64 3.65 -16.47
C ARG A 102 10.96 5.00 -16.71
N ILE A 103 9.71 4.99 -17.17
CA ILE A 103 8.91 6.22 -17.32
C ILE A 103 8.59 6.79 -15.95
N VAL A 104 8.24 5.93 -15.01
CA VAL A 104 7.95 6.31 -13.60
C VAL A 104 9.21 6.88 -12.95
N GLU A 105 10.35 6.21 -13.08
CA GLU A 105 11.65 6.71 -12.59
C GLU A 105 11.94 8.12 -13.10
N LYS A 106 11.76 8.37 -14.40
CA LYS A 106 11.95 9.69 -14.99
C LYS A 106 11.02 10.73 -14.36
N LYS A 107 9.72 10.44 -14.25
CA LYS A 107 8.73 11.35 -13.68
C LYS A 107 9.00 11.64 -12.20
N LEU A 108 9.40 10.64 -11.43
CA LEU A 108 9.76 10.83 -10.02
C LEU A 108 11.03 11.69 -9.87
N ASN A 109 12.01 11.55 -10.78
CA ASN A 109 13.17 12.46 -10.81
C ASN A 109 12.76 13.90 -11.15
N GLU A 110 11.81 14.10 -12.07
CA GLU A 110 11.25 15.43 -12.35
C GLU A 110 10.58 16.04 -11.10
N LEU A 111 9.78 15.25 -10.37
CA LEU A 111 9.18 15.70 -9.10
C LEU A 111 10.25 16.05 -8.05
N LYS A 112 11.26 15.21 -7.91
CA LYS A 112 12.40 15.45 -7.00
C LYS A 112 13.12 16.77 -7.35
N ASN A 113 13.38 17.01 -8.62
CA ASN A 113 14.01 18.24 -9.08
C ASN A 113 13.14 19.49 -8.85
N ASN A 114 11.83 19.31 -8.77
CA ASN A 114 10.87 20.36 -8.43
C ASN A 114 10.65 20.52 -6.90
N GLY A 115 11.47 19.86 -6.08
CA GLY A 115 11.49 20.05 -4.62
C GLY A 115 10.66 19.03 -3.82
N PHE A 116 10.05 18.02 -4.47
CA PHE A 116 9.41 16.95 -3.73
C PHE A 116 10.47 15.98 -3.16
N GLU A 117 10.39 15.68 -1.86
CA GLU A 117 11.36 14.80 -1.22
C GLU A 117 11.16 13.33 -1.65
N ILE A 118 12.08 12.83 -2.47
CA ILE A 118 12.15 11.42 -2.87
C ILE A 118 13.56 10.91 -2.66
N ASN A 119 13.71 9.91 -1.79
CA ASN A 119 14.96 9.22 -1.53
C ASN A 119 14.94 7.89 -2.28
N PHE A 120 15.61 7.82 -3.42
CA PHE A 120 15.67 6.57 -4.19
C PHE A 120 16.53 5.53 -3.48
N ALA A 121 16.04 4.31 -3.45
CA ALA A 121 16.83 3.13 -3.07
C ALA A 121 17.80 2.78 -4.20
N GLU A 122 18.85 2.09 -3.86
CA GLU A 122 19.81 1.55 -4.83
C GLU A 122 19.67 0.02 -4.90
N SER A 123 19.47 -0.48 -6.12
CA SER A 123 19.51 -1.92 -6.39
C SER A 123 20.89 -2.49 -6.03
N LYS A 124 20.94 -3.70 -5.48
CA LYS A 124 22.19 -4.43 -5.21
C LYS A 124 22.93 -4.91 -6.48
N ARG A 125 22.40 -4.59 -7.64
CA ARG A 125 23.04 -4.87 -8.93
C ARG A 125 24.26 -3.98 -9.13
N ALA A 126 25.18 -4.45 -9.99
CA ALA A 126 26.40 -3.70 -10.32
C ALA A 126 26.14 -2.33 -10.98
N ASP A 127 24.99 -2.17 -11.65
CA ASP A 127 24.56 -0.93 -12.29
C ASP A 127 23.76 -0.01 -11.36
N GLY A 128 23.42 -0.46 -10.14
CA GLY A 128 22.64 0.31 -9.17
C GLY A 128 21.28 0.75 -9.70
N GLY A 129 20.80 1.90 -9.21
CA GLY A 129 19.59 2.57 -9.66
C GLY A 129 18.33 2.19 -8.90
N ALA A 130 17.29 3.02 -9.07
CA ALA A 130 16.02 2.91 -8.33
C ALA A 130 15.08 1.80 -8.85
N VAL A 131 15.36 1.25 -10.05
CA VAL A 131 14.56 0.17 -10.63
C VAL A 131 15.03 -1.17 -10.10
N LEU A 132 14.23 -1.74 -9.21
CA LEU A 132 14.51 -2.96 -8.43
C LEU A 132 14.10 -4.23 -9.18
N ARG A 133 14.78 -5.32 -8.87
CA ARG A 133 14.42 -6.68 -9.32
C ARG A 133 13.97 -7.53 -8.15
N GLY A 134 13.55 -8.77 -8.45
CA GLY A 134 13.03 -9.69 -7.46
C GLY A 134 13.96 -9.91 -6.25
N ASN A 135 15.28 -9.99 -6.47
CA ASN A 135 16.24 -10.16 -5.38
C ASN A 135 16.28 -8.94 -4.45
N ASP A 136 16.17 -7.72 -4.99
CA ASP A 136 16.11 -6.50 -4.20
C ASP A 136 14.85 -6.46 -3.34
N LEU A 137 13.73 -6.85 -3.94
CA LEU A 137 12.43 -6.90 -3.26
C LEU A 137 12.45 -7.89 -2.10
N VAL A 138 12.91 -9.12 -2.34
CA VAL A 138 12.98 -10.18 -1.33
C VAL A 138 13.95 -9.80 -0.19
N ALA A 139 15.04 -9.10 -0.53
CA ALA A 139 16.03 -8.64 0.44
C ALA A 139 15.60 -7.36 1.19
N GLY A 140 14.52 -6.68 0.76
CA GLY A 140 14.07 -5.45 1.40
C GLY A 140 15.04 -4.28 1.25
N THR A 141 15.51 -4.01 0.02
CA THR A 141 16.49 -2.94 -0.24
C THR A 141 15.90 -1.52 -0.13
N CYS A 142 14.58 -1.40 -0.04
CA CYS A 142 13.88 -0.11 0.14
C CYS A 142 12.82 -0.21 1.22
N ASP A 143 12.27 0.94 1.61
CA ASP A 143 11.16 1.03 2.55
C ASP A 143 9.82 1.01 1.82
N VAL A 144 9.75 1.65 0.65
CA VAL A 144 8.58 1.69 -0.23
C VAL A 144 8.94 1.07 -1.56
N VAL A 145 8.17 0.07 -2.00
CA VAL A 145 8.30 -0.50 -3.34
C VAL A 145 7.06 -0.19 -4.17
N VAL A 146 7.27 0.39 -5.34
CA VAL A 146 6.21 0.87 -6.22
C VAL A 146 5.95 -0.12 -7.35
N MET A 147 4.67 -0.44 -7.56
CA MET A 147 4.22 -1.35 -8.61
C MET A 147 2.74 -1.13 -8.94
N ASP A 148 2.22 -1.87 -9.92
CA ASP A 148 0.77 -1.91 -10.15
C ASP A 148 0.04 -2.74 -9.08
N SER A 149 -1.26 -2.50 -8.94
CA SER A 149 -2.09 -3.09 -7.89
C SER A 149 -2.21 -4.61 -7.97
N LEU A 150 -2.21 -5.19 -9.15
CA LEU A 150 -2.28 -6.65 -9.31
C LEU A 150 -1.00 -7.31 -8.81
N THR A 151 0.16 -6.80 -9.24
CA THR A 151 1.46 -7.28 -8.78
C THR A 151 1.59 -7.13 -7.26
N GLY A 152 1.21 -5.98 -6.73
CA GLY A 152 1.25 -5.74 -5.28
C GLY A 152 0.31 -6.63 -4.48
N ASN A 153 -0.91 -6.88 -4.99
CA ASN A 153 -1.86 -7.79 -4.35
C ASN A 153 -1.32 -9.23 -4.26
N VAL A 154 -0.71 -9.72 -5.34
CA VAL A 154 -0.10 -11.06 -5.36
C VAL A 154 1.09 -11.12 -4.41
N LEU A 155 1.96 -10.11 -4.45
CA LEU A 155 3.19 -10.11 -3.63
C LEU A 155 2.90 -10.01 -2.14
N ILE A 156 1.95 -9.17 -1.71
CA ILE A 156 1.63 -9.08 -0.28
C ILE A 156 1.13 -10.42 0.27
N LYS A 157 0.30 -11.14 -0.50
CA LYS A 157 -0.18 -12.49 -0.13
C LYS A 157 0.96 -13.51 -0.14
N THR A 158 1.83 -13.44 -1.13
CA THR A 158 3.01 -14.33 -1.22
C THR A 158 3.94 -14.12 -0.04
N PHE A 159 4.28 -12.88 0.30
CA PHE A 159 5.13 -12.58 1.45
C PHE A 159 4.48 -12.99 2.77
N ALA A 160 3.18 -12.75 2.91
CA ALA A 160 2.43 -13.21 4.07
C ALA A 160 2.54 -14.73 4.27
N SER A 161 2.53 -15.52 3.21
CA SER A 161 2.61 -16.98 3.31
C SER A 161 3.92 -17.48 3.92
N PHE A 162 5.03 -16.78 3.73
CA PHE A 162 6.32 -17.15 4.33
C PHE A 162 6.34 -16.97 5.85
N THR A 163 5.66 -15.96 6.37
CA THR A 163 5.64 -15.66 7.81
C THR A 163 4.48 -16.34 8.54
N SER A 164 3.46 -16.77 7.82
CA SER A 164 2.25 -17.38 8.38
C SER A 164 2.18 -18.91 8.21
N GLY A 165 3.22 -19.53 7.67
CA GLY A 165 3.26 -20.98 7.48
C GLY A 165 2.31 -21.49 6.38
N GLY A 166 2.08 -20.67 5.34
CA GLY A 166 1.26 -21.04 4.18
C GLY A 166 -0.06 -20.27 4.06
N PHE A 167 -0.42 -19.47 5.05
CA PHE A 167 -1.54 -18.53 4.91
C PHE A 167 -1.13 -17.29 4.13
N PHE A 168 -2.08 -16.60 3.52
CA PHE A 168 -1.83 -15.40 2.73
C PHE A 168 -1.92 -14.09 3.54
N GLU A 169 -2.11 -14.17 4.85
CA GLU A 169 -2.09 -13.03 5.76
C GLU A 169 -1.05 -13.24 6.86
N THR A 170 -0.28 -12.21 7.16
CA THR A 170 0.66 -12.22 8.28
C THR A 170 -0.01 -11.86 9.59
N ALA A 171 0.57 -12.31 10.68
CA ALA A 171 0.15 -11.87 12.01
C ALA A 171 0.54 -10.39 12.21
N GLY A 172 -0.42 -9.50 12.12
CA GLY A 172 -0.26 -8.08 12.40
C GLY A 172 -0.25 -7.15 11.19
N PHE A 173 -0.30 -7.67 9.97
CA PHE A 173 -0.34 -6.85 8.75
C PHE A 173 -1.45 -7.32 7.81
N GLY A 174 -2.11 -6.37 7.16
CA GLY A 174 -3.12 -6.59 6.13
C GLY A 174 -2.81 -5.78 4.88
N TYR A 175 -3.84 -5.41 4.11
CA TYR A 175 -3.65 -4.57 2.90
C TYR A 175 -3.31 -3.11 3.21
N GLY A 176 -3.67 -2.63 4.39
CA GLY A 176 -3.37 -1.27 4.85
C GLY A 176 -4.36 -0.19 4.40
N PRO A 177 -4.00 1.10 4.62
CA PRO A 177 -4.92 2.21 4.41
C PRO A 177 -5.17 2.52 2.93
N GLY A 178 -6.40 2.95 2.61
CA GLY A 178 -6.73 3.65 1.39
C GLY A 178 -6.21 5.08 1.43
N LEU A 179 -5.46 5.48 0.41
CA LEU A 179 -4.86 6.81 0.30
C LEU A 179 -5.11 7.38 -1.10
N GLY A 180 -5.36 8.69 -1.18
CA GLY A 180 -5.54 9.42 -2.44
C GLY A 180 -5.64 10.91 -2.21
N GLU A 181 -5.46 11.69 -3.27
CA GLU A 181 -5.58 13.14 -3.21
C GLU A 181 -7.03 13.54 -2.85
N GLY A 182 -7.17 14.39 -1.84
CA GLY A 182 -8.48 14.83 -1.35
C GLY A 182 -9.30 13.76 -0.63
N TYR A 183 -8.77 12.55 -0.42
CA TYR A 183 -9.43 11.49 0.31
C TYR A 183 -9.04 11.55 1.78
N HIS A 184 -10.00 11.90 2.62
CA HIS A 184 -9.79 12.14 4.06
C HIS A 184 -10.38 11.04 4.96
N THR A 185 -10.91 9.98 4.38
CA THR A 185 -11.56 8.88 5.10
C THR A 185 -10.58 7.73 5.27
N PRO A 186 -10.01 7.50 6.46
CA PRO A 186 -9.03 6.43 6.66
C PRO A 186 -9.71 5.06 6.79
N VAL A 187 -9.92 4.41 5.65
CA VAL A 187 -10.42 3.03 5.58
C VAL A 187 -9.24 2.09 5.39
N PHE A 188 -9.03 1.22 6.39
CA PHE A 188 -8.02 0.18 6.35
C PHE A 188 -8.63 -1.11 5.80
N ILE A 189 -8.05 -1.66 4.75
CA ILE A 189 -8.51 -2.92 4.17
C ILE A 189 -7.72 -4.08 4.76
N VAL A 190 -8.46 -5.07 5.22
CA VAL A 190 -7.92 -6.36 5.66
C VAL A 190 -8.53 -7.49 4.83
N SER A 191 -7.85 -8.63 4.75
CA SER A 191 -8.40 -9.81 4.09
C SER A 191 -9.50 -10.46 4.93
N ARG A 192 -10.43 -11.15 4.27
CA ARG A 192 -11.45 -11.99 4.94
C ARG A 192 -10.84 -13.12 5.78
N ALA A 193 -9.60 -13.50 5.50
CA ALA A 193 -8.85 -14.49 6.27
C ALA A 193 -7.99 -13.87 7.40
N SER A 194 -8.03 -12.53 7.57
CA SER A 194 -7.27 -11.85 8.61
C SER A 194 -7.77 -12.24 10.00
N GLY A 195 -6.82 -12.56 10.86
CA GLY A 195 -7.10 -12.81 12.28
C GLY A 195 -7.07 -11.53 13.11
N THR A 196 -7.43 -11.67 14.37
CA THR A 196 -7.44 -10.58 15.37
C THR A 196 -6.15 -9.73 15.39
N PRO A 197 -4.93 -10.30 15.27
CA PRO A 197 -3.71 -9.49 15.26
C PRO A 197 -3.63 -8.49 14.09
N VAL A 198 -4.11 -8.87 12.91
CA VAL A 198 -4.15 -7.99 11.73
C VAL A 198 -5.13 -6.84 11.93
N ILE A 199 -6.32 -7.16 12.47
CA ILE A 199 -7.38 -6.16 12.71
C ILE A 199 -6.95 -5.16 13.80
N ARG A 200 -6.20 -5.63 14.79
CA ARG A 200 -5.71 -4.78 15.89
C ARG A 200 -4.63 -3.79 15.46
N ASN A 201 -3.76 -4.16 14.55
CA ASN A 201 -2.60 -3.37 14.10
C ASN A 201 -2.93 -2.46 12.93
#